data_305d63c3da8fd5720f5b66bbb332a70b
#
_entry.id   305d63c3da8fd5720f5b66bbb332a70b
#
_cell.length_a   1.000
_cell.length_b   1.000
_cell.length_c   1.000
_cell.angle_alpha   90.00
_cell.angle_beta   90.00
_cell.angle_gamma   90.00
#
_symmetry.space_group_name_H-M   'P 1'
#
loop_
_entity.id
_entity.type
_entity.pdbx_description
1 polymer ?
#
loop_
_entity_poly.entity_id
_entity_poly.type
_entity_poly.pdbx_seq_one_letter_code
_entity_poly.pdbx_strand_id
1 'polypeptide(L)'
;MNNFGIRELDVVVIGAGQAGLSAAYHLRRAGLEPHRDFVVLDHAPRPGGAWQFRWPSLTYGKVHGMHSLPGMELTDADDSRPSSEVIGAYFDAYEHRLGLRVHRPVEVSTVREGESGRLLVESSEGTYATRALINATGTWDRPFWPRCPGQETFRGRQLHTVDYPGPA
;
A
#
# COMPACT_ATOMS: atom_id res chain seq x y z
N MET A 1 -16.37 24.52 -7.18
CA MET A 1 -16.62 23.07 -7.12
C MET A 1 -16.04 22.49 -8.40
N ASN A 2 -14.90 21.83 -8.32
CA ASN A 2 -14.30 21.21 -9.50
C ASN A 2 -15.13 19.98 -9.86
N ASN A 3 -15.84 20.08 -10.95
CA ASN A 3 -16.63 18.98 -11.51
C ASN A 3 -15.67 18.00 -12.21
N PHE A 4 -14.89 17.26 -11.44
CA PHE A 4 -14.15 16.11 -11.97
C PHE A 4 -15.21 15.06 -12.33
N GLY A 5 -15.40 14.82 -13.64
CA GLY A 5 -16.31 13.75 -14.11
C GLY A 5 -15.94 12.41 -13.48
N ILE A 6 -16.94 11.55 -13.31
CA ILE A 6 -16.73 10.18 -12.82
C ILE A 6 -15.91 9.41 -13.88
N ARG A 7 -14.77 8.87 -13.47
CA ARG A 7 -13.95 8.03 -14.34
C ARG A 7 -14.35 6.56 -14.20
N GLU A 8 -14.72 5.94 -15.30
CA GLU A 8 -15.07 4.52 -15.32
C GLU A 8 -13.84 3.62 -15.52
N LEU A 9 -13.75 2.54 -14.72
CA LEU A 9 -12.68 1.55 -14.77
C LEU A 9 -13.24 0.15 -14.48
N ASP A 10 -12.48 -0.87 -14.86
CA ASP A 10 -12.81 -2.24 -14.48
C ASP A 10 -12.41 -2.52 -13.04
N VAL A 11 -11.22 -2.08 -12.62
CA VAL A 11 -10.70 -2.31 -11.26
C VAL A 11 -10.08 -1.06 -10.68
N VAL A 12 -10.34 -0.82 -9.38
CA VAL A 12 -9.57 0.12 -8.55
C VAL A 12 -8.85 -0.66 -7.46
N VAL A 13 -7.54 -0.45 -7.34
CA VAL A 13 -6.71 -0.99 -6.25
C VAL A 13 -6.42 0.15 -5.27
N ILE A 14 -6.73 -0.03 -3.99
CA ILE A 14 -6.45 0.96 -2.95
C ILE A 14 -5.26 0.49 -2.12
N GLY A 15 -4.18 1.24 -2.17
CA GLY A 15 -2.90 0.97 -1.52
C GLY A 15 -1.88 0.35 -2.48
N ALA A 16 -0.64 0.85 -2.45
CA ALA A 16 0.50 0.35 -3.21
C ALA A 16 1.60 -0.22 -2.30
N GLY A 17 1.20 -0.92 -1.28
CA GLY A 17 2.06 -1.81 -0.52
C GLY A 17 2.23 -3.15 -1.22
N GLN A 18 2.82 -4.13 -0.53
CA GLN A 18 3.09 -5.47 -1.07
C GLN A 18 1.86 -6.13 -1.72
N ALA A 19 0.70 -6.05 -1.06
CA ALA A 19 -0.53 -6.65 -1.56
C ALA A 19 -1.05 -5.95 -2.82
N GLY A 20 -1.08 -4.60 -2.83
CA GLY A 20 -1.57 -3.83 -3.96
C GLY A 20 -0.69 -3.95 -5.19
N LEU A 21 0.64 -3.91 -5.02
CA LEU A 21 1.58 -4.11 -6.12
C LEU A 21 1.51 -5.53 -6.70
N SER A 22 1.34 -6.55 -5.83
CA SER A 22 1.12 -7.93 -6.27
C SER A 22 -0.19 -8.07 -7.05
N ALA A 23 -1.26 -7.44 -6.58
CA ALA A 23 -2.54 -7.41 -7.28
C ALA A 23 -2.39 -6.76 -8.66
N ALA A 24 -1.73 -5.61 -8.77
CA ALA A 24 -1.49 -4.91 -10.03
C ALA A 24 -0.70 -5.77 -11.04
N TYR A 25 0.30 -6.54 -10.57
CA TYR A 25 1.00 -7.50 -11.40
C TYR A 25 0.06 -8.56 -11.99
N HIS A 26 -0.81 -9.14 -11.16
CA HIS A 26 -1.74 -10.16 -11.63
C HIS A 26 -2.83 -9.60 -12.54
N LEU A 27 -3.29 -8.37 -12.32
CA LEU A 27 -4.20 -7.68 -13.25
C LEU A 27 -3.56 -7.51 -14.62
N ARG A 28 -2.29 -7.08 -14.68
CA ARG A 28 -1.55 -7.00 -15.94
C ARG A 28 -1.40 -8.38 -16.62
N ARG A 29 -1.09 -9.42 -15.87
CA ARG A 29 -1.04 -10.79 -16.41
C ARG A 29 -2.38 -11.28 -16.92
N ALA A 30 -3.47 -10.78 -16.38
CA ALA A 30 -4.82 -11.04 -16.87
C ALA A 30 -5.21 -10.20 -18.10
N GLY A 31 -4.29 -9.38 -18.62
CA GLY A 31 -4.50 -8.57 -19.82
C GLY A 31 -5.10 -7.19 -19.58
N LEU A 32 -5.23 -6.76 -18.32
CA LEU A 32 -5.69 -5.40 -18.00
C LEU A 32 -4.52 -4.42 -18.07
N GLU A 33 -4.77 -3.26 -18.66
CA GLU A 33 -3.75 -2.21 -18.82
C GLU A 33 -3.90 -1.11 -17.76
N PRO A 34 -2.79 -0.71 -17.10
CA PRO A 34 -2.82 0.41 -16.15
C PRO A 34 -3.36 1.68 -16.80
N HIS A 35 -4.13 2.45 -16.05
CA HIS A 35 -4.81 3.71 -16.45
C HIS A 35 -5.93 3.57 -17.48
N ARG A 36 -6.01 2.47 -18.22
CA ARG A 36 -7.12 2.21 -19.12
C ARG A 36 -8.18 1.38 -18.44
N ASP A 37 -7.78 0.25 -17.87
CA ASP A 37 -8.67 -0.76 -17.30
C ASP A 37 -8.64 -0.74 -15.77
N PHE A 38 -7.49 -0.39 -15.17
CA PHE A 38 -7.37 -0.26 -13.71
C PHE A 38 -6.46 0.89 -13.30
N VAL A 39 -6.59 1.32 -12.04
CA VAL A 39 -5.67 2.26 -11.36
C VAL A 39 -5.27 1.71 -10.01
N VAL A 40 -4.10 2.16 -9.54
CA VAL A 40 -3.64 1.94 -8.17
C VAL A 40 -3.56 3.31 -7.49
N LEU A 41 -4.29 3.48 -6.39
CA LEU A 41 -4.37 4.70 -5.60
C LEU A 41 -3.65 4.49 -4.28
N ASP A 42 -2.72 5.37 -3.94
CA ASP A 42 -1.96 5.25 -2.70
C ASP A 42 -1.82 6.61 -2.01
N HIS A 43 -2.17 6.67 -0.71
CA HIS A 43 -2.07 7.91 0.06
C HIS A 43 -0.64 8.25 0.48
N ALA A 44 0.26 7.27 0.46
CA ALA A 44 1.65 7.46 0.84
C ALA A 44 2.37 8.44 -0.09
N PRO A 45 3.33 9.23 0.42
CA PRO A 45 4.03 10.22 -0.41
C PRO A 45 5.02 9.60 -1.40
N ARG A 46 5.44 8.35 -1.20
CA ARG A 46 6.45 7.65 -2.00
C ARG A 46 6.24 6.14 -1.98
N PRO A 47 6.91 5.36 -2.87
CA PRO A 47 6.89 3.91 -2.83
C PRO A 47 7.43 3.33 -1.51
N GLY A 48 6.96 2.13 -1.16
CA GLY A 48 7.42 1.41 0.03
C GLY A 48 6.31 0.95 0.98
N GLY A 49 5.06 1.38 0.76
CA GLY A 49 3.96 1.04 1.65
C GLY A 49 4.30 1.37 3.11
N ALA A 50 3.93 0.51 4.06
CA ALA A 50 4.25 0.70 5.48
C ALA A 50 5.75 0.65 5.82
N TRP A 51 6.60 0.14 4.91
CA TRP A 51 8.04 0.05 5.16
C TRP A 51 8.72 1.42 5.22
N GLN A 52 8.23 2.40 4.47
CA GLN A 52 8.79 3.76 4.47
C GLN A 52 8.74 4.47 5.83
N PHE A 53 7.89 3.99 6.73
CA PHE A 53 7.69 4.55 8.08
C PHE A 53 8.42 3.76 9.16
N ARG A 54 9.22 2.75 8.81
CA ARG A 54 10.00 1.99 9.77
C ARG A 54 11.19 2.82 10.26
N TRP A 55 11.57 2.61 11.51
CA TRP A 55 12.69 3.30 12.13
C TRP A 55 14.03 2.94 11.46
N PRO A 56 14.96 3.89 11.36
CA PRO A 56 16.21 3.71 10.58
C PRO A 56 17.10 2.57 11.04
N SER A 57 17.12 2.25 12.35
CA SER A 57 17.93 1.16 12.89
C SER A 57 17.38 -0.26 12.61
N LEU A 58 16.19 -0.36 11.99
CA LEU A 58 15.71 -1.62 11.44
C LEU A 58 16.40 -1.84 10.09
N THR A 59 17.53 -2.50 10.11
CA THR A 59 18.28 -2.85 8.89
C THR A 59 17.61 -4.00 8.15
N TYR A 60 17.89 -4.11 6.83
CA TYR A 60 17.25 -5.12 5.99
C TYR A 60 17.56 -6.55 6.47
N GLY A 61 18.79 -6.85 6.88
CA GLY A 61 19.15 -8.15 7.43
C GLY A 61 18.44 -8.56 8.73
N LYS A 62 17.76 -7.62 9.40
CA LYS A 62 16.93 -7.90 10.59
C LYS A 62 15.45 -8.06 10.27
N VAL A 63 15.06 -7.88 9.00
CA VAL A 63 13.68 -8.04 8.56
C VAL A 63 13.35 -9.52 8.36
N HIS A 64 12.25 -9.96 8.97
CA HIS A 64 11.72 -11.30 8.75
C HIS A 64 10.44 -11.25 7.93
N GLY A 65 10.26 -12.23 7.03
CA GLY A 65 9.02 -12.39 6.27
C GLY A 65 8.83 -11.38 5.13
N MET A 66 9.89 -10.69 4.70
CA MET A 66 9.86 -9.96 3.43
C MET A 66 10.13 -10.94 2.29
N HIS A 67 9.16 -11.05 1.40
CA HIS A 67 9.25 -11.88 0.21
C HIS A 67 9.28 -11.01 -1.05
N SER A 68 9.97 -11.50 -2.07
CA SER A 68 9.95 -10.86 -3.38
C SER A 68 8.54 -10.72 -3.93
N LEU A 69 8.28 -9.64 -4.63
CA LEU A 69 7.02 -9.44 -5.34
C LEU A 69 6.97 -10.33 -6.59
N PRO A 70 5.79 -10.75 -7.04
CA PRO A 70 5.67 -11.63 -8.19
C PRO A 70 6.30 -11.01 -9.44
N GLY A 71 7.15 -11.78 -10.13
CA GLY A 71 7.82 -11.37 -11.37
C GLY A 71 9.06 -10.50 -11.22
N MET A 72 9.50 -10.18 -9.99
CA MET A 72 10.75 -9.48 -9.74
C MET A 72 11.32 -9.87 -8.39
N GLU A 73 12.48 -10.51 -8.40
CA GLU A 73 13.16 -10.88 -7.16
C GLU A 73 13.86 -9.68 -6.53
N LEU A 74 13.89 -9.65 -5.20
CA LEU A 74 14.71 -8.74 -4.41
C LEU A 74 16.04 -9.42 -4.13
N THR A 75 17.02 -9.21 -5.01
CA THR A 75 18.37 -9.76 -4.91
C THR A 75 19.36 -8.68 -4.50
N ASP A 76 20.51 -9.10 -3.99
CA ASP A 76 21.69 -8.26 -3.69
C ASP A 76 21.39 -7.06 -2.78
N ALA A 77 20.39 -7.22 -1.90
CA ALA A 77 20.06 -6.20 -0.91
C ALA A 77 21.15 -6.12 0.16
N ASP A 78 21.60 -4.91 0.48
CA ASP A 78 22.57 -4.67 1.55
C ASP A 78 21.88 -4.81 2.91
N ASP A 79 22.26 -5.86 3.64
CA ASP A 79 21.72 -6.19 4.96
C ASP A 79 21.98 -5.12 6.02
N SER A 80 22.97 -4.25 5.82
CA SER A 80 23.32 -3.18 6.75
C SER A 80 22.49 -1.90 6.58
N ARG A 81 21.84 -1.73 5.43
CA ARG A 81 21.03 -0.54 5.14
C ARG A 81 19.67 -0.58 5.83
N PRO A 82 19.07 0.60 6.12
CA PRO A 82 17.70 0.68 6.62
C PRO A 82 16.71 -0.05 5.71
N SER A 83 15.86 -0.88 6.31
CA SER A 83 14.82 -1.60 5.56
C SER A 83 13.86 -0.67 4.81
N SER A 84 13.59 0.52 5.35
CA SER A 84 12.78 1.54 4.70
C SER A 84 13.37 2.04 3.38
N GLU A 85 14.68 2.09 3.27
CA GLU A 85 15.37 2.49 2.03
C GLU A 85 15.40 1.33 1.02
N VAL A 86 15.83 0.15 1.45
CA VAL A 86 15.98 -1.03 0.58
C VAL A 86 14.63 -1.42 -0.03
N ILE A 87 13.60 -1.56 0.81
CA ILE A 87 12.28 -1.99 0.34
C ILE A 87 11.58 -0.86 -0.44
N GLY A 88 11.78 0.40 -0.03
CA GLY A 88 11.29 1.55 -0.78
C GLY A 88 11.84 1.60 -2.20
N ALA A 89 13.16 1.46 -2.36
CA ALA A 89 13.80 1.43 -3.67
C ALA A 89 13.36 0.22 -4.52
N TYR A 90 13.16 -0.93 -3.89
CA TYR A 90 12.66 -2.13 -4.57
C TYR A 90 11.23 -1.94 -5.10
N PHE A 91 10.32 -1.36 -4.30
CA PHE A 91 8.95 -1.09 -4.74
C PHE A 91 8.92 -0.03 -5.85
N ASP A 92 9.75 1.00 -5.76
CA ASP A 92 9.89 2.00 -6.81
C ASP A 92 10.33 1.37 -8.14
N ALA A 93 11.39 0.56 -8.10
CA ALA A 93 11.87 -0.18 -9.27
C ALA A 93 10.80 -1.13 -9.83
N TYR A 94 10.01 -1.77 -8.95
CA TYR A 94 8.92 -2.65 -9.34
C TYR A 94 7.82 -1.89 -10.08
N GLU A 95 7.39 -0.75 -9.56
CA GLU A 95 6.39 0.11 -10.19
C GLU A 95 6.84 0.57 -11.59
N HIS A 96 8.09 1.00 -11.70
CA HIS A 96 8.68 1.41 -12.97
C HIS A 96 8.74 0.25 -13.98
N ARG A 97 9.23 -0.91 -13.57
CA ARG A 97 9.33 -2.09 -14.43
C ARG A 97 7.98 -2.54 -14.97
N LEU A 98 6.93 -2.43 -14.18
CA LEU A 98 5.58 -2.80 -14.57
C LEU A 98 4.80 -1.64 -15.23
N GLY A 99 5.34 -0.44 -15.27
CA GLY A 99 4.65 0.74 -15.79
C GLY A 99 3.35 1.05 -15.04
N LEU A 100 3.31 0.81 -13.72
CA LEU A 100 2.06 0.92 -12.94
C LEU A 100 1.57 2.34 -12.78
N ARG A 101 2.47 3.33 -12.77
CA ARG A 101 2.13 4.75 -12.56
C ARG A 101 1.14 4.94 -11.42
N VAL A 102 1.50 4.47 -10.22
CA VAL A 102 0.67 4.60 -9.03
C VAL A 102 0.29 6.06 -8.80
N HIS A 103 -0.99 6.35 -8.62
CA HIS A 103 -1.46 7.68 -8.25
C HIS A 103 -1.15 7.95 -6.79
N ARG A 104 -0.24 8.90 -6.51
CA ARG A 104 0.11 9.30 -5.15
C ARG A 104 0.59 10.76 -5.09
N PRO A 105 0.33 11.46 -3.98
CA PRO A 105 -0.50 10.99 -2.88
C PRO A 105 -1.99 11.12 -3.21
N VAL A 106 -2.75 10.02 -3.10
CA VAL A 106 -4.21 10.02 -3.33
C VAL A 106 -4.90 9.33 -2.17
N GLU A 107 -5.67 10.08 -1.41
CA GLU A 107 -6.47 9.56 -0.32
C GLU A 107 -7.85 9.12 -0.80
N VAL A 108 -8.19 7.86 -0.54
CA VAL A 108 -9.54 7.35 -0.75
C VAL A 108 -10.32 7.49 0.55
N SER A 109 -11.40 8.27 0.50
CA SER A 109 -12.21 8.58 1.67
C SER A 109 -13.40 7.64 1.83
N THR A 110 -14.03 7.24 0.72
CA THR A 110 -15.28 6.48 0.75
C THR A 110 -15.34 5.49 -0.41
N VAL A 111 -15.88 4.31 -0.13
CA VAL A 111 -16.35 3.36 -1.14
C VAL A 111 -17.79 3.02 -0.84
N ARG A 112 -18.66 3.17 -1.83
CA ARG A 112 -20.09 2.87 -1.71
C ARG A 112 -20.64 2.26 -2.98
N GLU A 113 -21.78 1.63 -2.87
CA GLU A 113 -22.51 1.17 -4.03
C GLU A 113 -23.00 2.38 -4.86
N GLY A 114 -22.82 2.28 -6.16
CA GLY A 114 -23.31 3.22 -7.15
C GLY A 114 -24.42 2.63 -7.99
N GLU A 115 -24.81 3.35 -9.03
CA GLU A 115 -25.79 2.87 -9.98
C GLU A 115 -25.23 1.72 -10.85
N SER A 116 -26.09 0.91 -11.42
CA SER A 116 -25.74 -0.16 -12.35
C SER A 116 -24.77 -1.23 -11.80
N GLY A 117 -24.75 -1.44 -10.47
CA GLY A 117 -23.93 -2.45 -9.81
C GLY A 117 -22.43 -2.12 -9.77
N ARG A 118 -22.05 -0.87 -10.06
CA ARG A 118 -20.66 -0.41 -9.88
C ARG A 118 -20.43 0.11 -8.47
N LEU A 119 -19.18 0.05 -8.02
CA LEU A 119 -18.72 0.72 -6.81
C LEU A 119 -18.26 2.13 -7.16
N LEU A 120 -18.62 3.09 -6.35
CA LEU A 120 -18.11 4.46 -6.40
C LEU A 120 -16.99 4.60 -5.37
N VAL A 121 -15.81 4.99 -5.84
CA VAL A 121 -14.62 5.22 -5.03
C VAL A 121 -14.33 6.72 -5.04
N GLU A 122 -14.55 7.37 -3.91
CA GLU A 122 -14.32 8.81 -3.73
C GLU A 122 -12.91 9.04 -3.20
N SER A 123 -12.15 9.88 -3.89
CA SER A 123 -10.77 10.19 -3.57
C SER A 123 -10.46 11.68 -3.63
N SER A 124 -9.30 12.07 -3.14
CA SER A 124 -8.78 13.45 -3.23
C SER A 124 -8.60 13.96 -4.67
N GLU A 125 -8.51 13.07 -5.65
CA GLU A 125 -8.34 13.40 -7.08
C GLU A 125 -9.63 13.22 -7.90
N GLY A 126 -10.74 12.86 -7.27
CA GLY A 126 -12.02 12.68 -7.93
C GLY A 126 -12.67 11.33 -7.64
N THR A 127 -13.71 11.01 -8.41
CA THR A 127 -14.52 9.80 -8.20
C THR A 127 -14.30 8.81 -9.33
N TYR A 128 -14.13 7.54 -8.96
CA TYR A 128 -14.05 6.42 -9.90
C TYR A 128 -15.28 5.54 -9.76
N ALA A 129 -15.86 5.11 -10.90
CA ALA A 129 -16.89 4.08 -10.95
C ALA A 129 -16.25 2.78 -11.43
N THR A 130 -16.24 1.75 -10.60
CA THR A 130 -15.51 0.52 -10.90
C THR A 130 -16.38 -0.73 -10.78
N ARG A 131 -16.07 -1.77 -11.56
CA ARG A 131 -16.74 -3.08 -11.49
C ARG A 131 -16.22 -3.92 -10.32
N ALA A 132 -14.93 -3.74 -9.96
CA ALA A 132 -14.31 -4.46 -8.87
C ALA A 132 -13.36 -3.55 -8.09
N LEU A 133 -13.18 -3.85 -6.81
CA LEU A 133 -12.28 -3.15 -5.92
C LEU A 133 -11.34 -4.16 -5.26
N ILE A 134 -10.06 -3.81 -5.19
CA ILE A 134 -9.07 -4.53 -4.39
C ILE A 134 -8.65 -3.61 -3.24
N ASN A 135 -9.06 -3.97 -2.02
CA ASN A 135 -8.65 -3.26 -0.81
C ASN A 135 -7.32 -3.82 -0.31
N ALA A 136 -6.26 -3.04 -0.46
CA ALA A 136 -4.89 -3.34 -0.04
C ALA A 136 -4.31 -2.25 0.88
N THR A 137 -5.16 -1.60 1.68
CA THR A 137 -4.82 -0.45 2.54
C THR A 137 -3.89 -0.80 3.70
N GLY A 138 -3.74 -2.09 4.01
CA GLY A 138 -2.94 -2.52 5.16
C GLY A 138 -3.53 -2.08 6.51
N THR A 139 -2.66 -2.01 7.52
CA THR A 139 -3.07 -1.71 8.91
C THR A 139 -2.20 -0.63 9.56
N TRP A 140 -1.36 0.08 8.77
CA TRP A 140 -0.40 1.03 9.34
C TRP A 140 -1.07 2.26 9.95
N ASP A 141 -1.98 2.90 9.22
CA ASP A 141 -2.62 4.16 9.66
C ASP A 141 -3.72 3.95 10.69
N ARG A 142 -4.33 2.77 10.69
CA ARG A 142 -5.36 2.38 11.66
C ARG A 142 -5.00 1.05 12.29
N PRO A 143 -3.98 1.03 13.17
CA PRO A 143 -3.52 -0.18 13.80
C PRO A 143 -4.58 -0.75 14.73
N PHE A 144 -4.77 -2.06 14.68
CA PHE A 144 -5.58 -2.76 15.64
C PHE A 144 -4.74 -3.04 16.90
N TRP A 145 -5.19 -2.50 18.04
CA TRP A 145 -4.56 -2.74 19.32
C TRP A 145 -5.19 -3.97 19.98
N PRO A 146 -4.49 -5.11 20.03
CA PRO A 146 -5.03 -6.31 20.66
C PRO A 146 -5.18 -6.10 22.17
N ARG A 147 -6.23 -6.68 22.75
CA ARG A 147 -6.42 -6.72 24.20
C ARG A 147 -6.21 -8.14 24.71
N CYS A 148 -5.27 -8.29 25.63
CA CYS A 148 -4.99 -9.56 26.30
C CYS A 148 -5.38 -9.48 27.77
N PRO A 149 -5.94 -10.54 28.38
CA PRO A 149 -6.18 -10.59 29.82
C PRO A 149 -4.89 -10.31 30.59
N GLY A 150 -4.97 -9.41 31.59
CA GLY A 150 -3.80 -8.99 32.38
C GLY A 150 -2.97 -7.86 31.81
N GLN A 151 -3.30 -7.35 30.62
CA GLN A 151 -2.59 -6.24 30.00
C GLN A 151 -2.55 -4.99 30.89
N GLU A 152 -3.61 -4.74 31.65
CA GLU A 152 -3.74 -3.62 32.57
C GLU A 152 -2.82 -3.73 33.80
N THR A 153 -2.28 -4.90 34.09
CA THR A 153 -1.34 -5.13 35.20
C THR A 153 0.13 -4.95 34.79
N PHE A 154 0.40 -4.91 33.48
CA PHE A 154 1.75 -4.72 32.97
C PHE A 154 2.26 -3.32 33.30
N ARG A 155 3.44 -3.23 33.93
CA ARG A 155 4.05 -1.97 34.39
C ARG A 155 5.03 -1.36 33.38
N GLY A 156 5.38 -2.09 32.34
CA GLY A 156 6.26 -1.61 31.28
C GLY A 156 5.54 -0.72 30.24
N ARG A 157 6.31 -0.13 29.35
CA ARG A 157 5.78 0.64 28.23
C ARG A 157 5.21 -0.30 27.17
N GLN A 158 3.98 -0.06 26.77
CA GLN A 158 3.32 -0.76 25.67
C GLN A 158 3.20 0.17 24.48
N LEU A 159 3.61 -0.29 23.31
CA LEU A 159 3.59 0.50 22.06
C LEU A 159 3.08 -0.35 20.92
N HIS A 160 2.34 0.27 20.02
CA HIS A 160 2.14 -0.30 18.69
C HIS A 160 3.37 0.04 17.82
N THR A 161 3.60 -0.76 16.78
CA THR A 161 4.75 -0.57 15.87
C THR A 161 4.79 0.81 15.22
N VAL A 162 3.64 1.42 14.99
CA VAL A 162 3.52 2.78 14.41
C VAL A 162 4.10 3.86 15.34
N ASP A 163 4.05 3.63 16.66
CA ASP A 163 4.52 4.56 17.70
C ASP A 163 5.96 4.27 18.15
N TYR A 164 6.58 3.21 17.60
CA TYR A 164 7.92 2.80 18.02
C TYR A 164 9.01 3.59 17.28
N PRO A 165 9.77 4.43 17.97
CA PRO A 165 10.78 5.29 17.35
C PRO A 165 12.09 4.57 17.02
N GLY A 166 12.25 3.32 17.44
CA GLY A 166 13.51 2.58 17.43
C GLY A 166 14.11 2.43 18.84
N PRO A 167 15.23 1.69 18.95
CA PRO A 167 15.98 1.61 20.21
C PRO A 167 16.56 2.97 20.57
N ALA A 168 16.63 3.23 21.89
CA ALA A 168 17.28 4.42 22.46
C ALA A 168 18.80 4.33 22.30
#